data_f4f9457cd803d209bf056a225776793c
#
_entry.id   f4f9457cd803d209bf056a225776793c
#
_cell.length_a   1.000
_cell.length_b   1.000
_cell.length_c   1.000
_cell.angle_alpha   90.00
_cell.angle_beta   90.00
_cell.angle_gamma   90.00
#
_symmetry.space_group_name_H-M   'P 1'
#
loop_
_entity.id
_entity.type
_entity.pdbx_description
1 polymer ?
#
loop_
_entity_poly.entity_id
_entity_poly.type
_entity_poly.pdbx_seq_one_letter_code
_entity_poly.pdbx_strand_id
1 'polypeptide(L)'
;MNTNKEIVALESGQIDPDQPEEVLFIGSRTNLLAYDVNNNSDLFDYEITDGLNCLGFGSIEGVGDRLIIAGGNCSITGLDKLSEERYWTVTGDNAQAIGFIDWDEDGNDELVVGSDDFAIRVFKGEELVFDINEEAKIRAIKCIQENIWGYALENGAYGVYYTRKRLWT
;
A
#
# COMPACT_ATOMS: atom_id res chain seq x y z
N MET A 1 24.69 -3.64 5.32
CA MET A 1 24.24 -2.29 4.92
C MET A 1 23.49 -1.68 6.11
N ASN A 2 23.65 -0.40 6.40
CA ASN A 2 22.94 0.28 7.50
C ASN A 2 22.48 1.66 6.99
N THR A 3 21.17 1.88 6.95
CA THR A 3 20.60 3.15 6.48
C THR A 3 20.72 4.29 7.50
N ASN A 4 21.07 3.98 8.75
CA ASN A 4 21.05 4.91 9.90
C ASN A 4 19.68 5.60 10.12
N LYS A 5 18.62 5.02 9.57
CA LYS A 5 17.23 5.49 9.70
C LYS A 5 16.38 4.40 10.36
N GLU A 6 15.36 4.81 11.10
CA GLU A 6 14.35 3.87 11.61
C GLU A 6 13.54 3.29 10.44
N ILE A 7 13.61 1.99 10.26
CA ILE A 7 12.83 1.29 9.23
C ILE A 7 11.44 0.99 9.81
N VAL A 8 10.41 1.38 9.08
CA VAL A 8 9.00 1.21 9.49
C VAL A 8 8.23 0.22 8.61
N ALA A 9 8.69 -0.02 7.38
CA ALA A 9 8.02 -0.92 6.45
C ALA A 9 9.02 -1.57 5.49
N LEU A 10 8.67 -2.79 5.06
CA LEU A 10 9.34 -3.51 4.00
C LEU A 10 8.29 -4.05 3.02
N GLU A 11 8.62 -4.04 1.75
CA GLU A 11 7.83 -4.64 0.68
C GLU A 11 8.76 -5.17 -0.41
N SER A 12 8.28 -6.06 -1.26
CA SER A 12 9.02 -6.51 -2.44
C SER A 12 8.13 -6.57 -3.66
N GLY A 13 8.72 -6.44 -4.82
CA GLY A 13 8.00 -6.58 -6.07
C GLY A 13 8.89 -6.40 -7.29
N GLN A 14 8.42 -6.97 -8.39
CA GLN A 14 9.06 -6.80 -9.70
C GLN A 14 8.60 -5.47 -10.31
N ILE A 15 9.28 -4.37 -9.97
CA ILE A 15 8.90 -3.02 -10.43
C ILE A 15 9.21 -2.79 -11.92
N ASP A 16 10.22 -3.45 -12.46
CA ASP A 16 10.58 -3.38 -13.88
C ASP A 16 10.12 -4.66 -14.59
N PRO A 17 9.15 -4.61 -15.52
CA PRO A 17 8.70 -5.79 -16.26
C PRO A 17 9.78 -6.40 -17.15
N ASP A 18 10.80 -5.62 -17.52
CA ASP A 18 11.91 -6.08 -18.35
C ASP A 18 13.02 -6.79 -17.54
N GLN A 19 12.94 -6.74 -16.21
CA GLN A 19 13.84 -7.40 -15.28
C GLN A 19 13.10 -8.48 -14.48
N PRO A 20 13.57 -9.72 -14.45
CA PRO A 20 12.89 -10.82 -13.75
C PRO A 20 13.00 -10.73 -12.22
N GLU A 21 13.94 -9.94 -11.74
CA GLU A 21 14.27 -9.84 -10.32
C GLU A 21 13.29 -8.93 -9.57
N GLU A 22 12.99 -9.34 -8.34
CA GLU A 22 12.27 -8.48 -7.40
C GLU A 22 13.20 -7.46 -6.75
N VAL A 23 12.67 -6.29 -6.50
CA VAL A 23 13.30 -5.20 -5.77
C VAL A 23 12.82 -5.22 -4.33
N LEU A 24 13.71 -4.99 -3.38
CA LEU A 24 13.36 -4.76 -1.98
C LEU A 24 13.10 -3.27 -1.75
N PHE A 25 11.89 -2.96 -1.30
CA PHE A 25 11.50 -1.61 -0.91
C PHE A 25 11.63 -1.46 0.61
N ILE A 26 12.40 -0.47 1.04
CA ILE A 26 12.70 -0.21 2.44
C ILE A 26 12.16 1.18 2.80
N GLY A 27 11.10 1.20 3.59
CA GLY A 27 10.48 2.42 4.08
C GLY A 27 11.08 2.86 5.42
N SER A 28 11.62 4.06 5.48
CA SER A 28 11.87 4.78 6.72
C SER A 28 10.78 5.83 6.94
N ARG A 29 10.83 6.57 8.06
CA ARG A 29 9.80 7.58 8.35
C ARG A 29 9.62 8.65 7.28
N THR A 30 10.64 8.90 6.47
CA THR A 30 10.63 10.00 5.49
C THR A 30 11.12 9.60 4.10
N ASN A 31 11.63 8.39 3.92
CA ASN A 31 12.22 7.97 2.66
C ASN A 31 11.78 6.56 2.28
N LEU A 32 11.67 6.38 0.99
CA LEU A 32 11.50 5.09 0.33
C LEU A 32 12.74 4.77 -0.49
N LEU A 33 13.48 3.75 -0.07
CA LEU A 33 14.63 3.21 -0.78
C LEU A 33 14.20 1.98 -1.58
N ALA A 34 14.47 1.98 -2.88
CA ALA A 34 14.38 0.79 -3.73
C ALA A 34 15.78 0.19 -3.88
N TYR A 35 15.93 -1.08 -3.51
CA TYR A 35 17.21 -1.76 -3.43
C TYR A 35 17.23 -3.02 -4.28
N ASP A 36 18.18 -3.05 -5.22
CA ASP A 36 18.48 -4.22 -6.02
C ASP A 36 19.36 -5.20 -5.20
N VAL A 37 18.74 -6.29 -4.77
CA VAL A 37 19.38 -7.30 -3.92
C VAL A 37 20.47 -8.06 -4.69
N ASN A 38 20.28 -8.29 -5.99
CA ASN A 38 21.20 -9.10 -6.80
C ASN A 38 22.50 -8.34 -7.11
N ASN A 39 22.38 -7.07 -7.43
CA ASN A 39 23.52 -6.21 -7.75
C ASN A 39 24.07 -5.45 -6.53
N ASN A 40 23.44 -5.59 -5.36
CA ASN A 40 23.80 -4.91 -4.12
C ASN A 40 23.91 -3.39 -4.33
N SER A 41 22.89 -2.79 -4.94
CA SER A 41 22.88 -1.38 -5.30
C SER A 41 21.52 -0.73 -5.07
N ASP A 42 21.54 0.57 -4.76
CA ASP A 42 20.34 1.37 -4.69
C ASP A 42 19.86 1.71 -6.10
N LEU A 43 18.57 1.52 -6.38
CA LEU A 43 17.94 1.96 -7.61
C LEU A 43 17.48 3.42 -7.48
N PHE A 44 16.82 3.75 -6.39
CA PHE A 44 16.47 5.13 -6.03
C PHE A 44 16.26 5.27 -4.51
N ASP A 45 16.44 6.47 -4.00
CA ASP A 45 16.04 6.89 -2.64
C ASP A 45 15.15 8.13 -2.80
N TYR A 46 13.86 7.98 -2.50
CA TYR A 46 12.84 9.01 -2.70
C TYR A 46 12.36 9.55 -1.36
N GLU A 47 12.37 10.87 -1.20
CA GLU A 47 11.84 11.54 -0.02
C GLU A 47 10.31 11.65 -0.09
N ILE A 48 9.64 11.04 0.89
CA ILE A 48 8.19 11.15 1.04
C ILE A 48 7.89 12.32 1.98
N THR A 49 7.45 13.43 1.41
CA THR A 49 7.26 14.70 2.14
C THR A 49 6.27 14.57 3.30
N ASP A 50 5.19 13.80 3.11
CA ASP A 50 4.15 13.59 4.12
C ASP A 50 4.44 12.41 5.05
N GLY A 51 5.69 11.93 5.07
CA GLY A 51 6.09 10.78 5.88
C GLY A 51 5.66 9.44 5.28
N LEU A 52 6.17 8.35 5.87
CA LEU A 52 5.88 6.99 5.45
C LEU A 52 5.61 6.12 6.68
N ASN A 53 4.48 5.39 6.67
CA ASN A 53 4.08 4.47 7.73
C ASN A 53 3.92 3.03 7.22
N CYS A 54 3.48 2.84 5.98
CA CYS A 54 3.27 1.53 5.38
C CYS A 54 3.59 1.54 3.88
N LEU A 55 3.82 0.35 3.33
CA LEU A 55 4.08 0.13 1.91
C LEU A 55 3.13 -0.92 1.35
N GLY A 56 2.89 -0.85 0.05
CA GLY A 56 2.23 -1.88 -0.73
C GLY A 56 2.74 -1.86 -2.17
N PHE A 57 2.77 -3.00 -2.83
CA PHE A 57 3.19 -3.10 -4.22
C PHE A 57 2.05 -3.69 -5.05
N GLY A 58 1.68 -3.03 -6.14
CA GLY A 58 0.58 -3.47 -6.99
C GLY A 58 0.33 -2.55 -8.18
N SER A 59 -0.77 -2.81 -8.88
CA SER A 59 -1.23 -2.01 -10.01
C SER A 59 -2.44 -1.16 -9.60
N ILE A 60 -2.57 0.01 -10.18
CA ILE A 60 -3.75 0.87 -10.02
C ILE A 60 -4.32 1.13 -11.41
N GLU A 61 -5.57 0.68 -11.63
CA GLU A 61 -6.26 0.81 -12.90
C GLU A 61 -6.28 2.26 -13.40
N GLY A 62 -5.92 2.46 -14.67
CA GLY A 62 -5.89 3.78 -15.31
C GLY A 62 -4.71 4.67 -14.89
N VAL A 63 -3.88 4.22 -13.94
CA VAL A 63 -2.73 4.98 -13.42
C VAL A 63 -1.41 4.34 -13.82
N GLY A 64 -1.23 3.07 -13.49
CA GLY A 64 0.00 2.35 -13.81
C GLY A 64 0.07 0.96 -13.22
N ASP A 65 0.86 0.14 -13.88
CA ASP A 65 1.18 -1.20 -13.41
C ASP A 65 2.48 -1.16 -12.60
N ARG A 66 2.60 -2.07 -11.61
CA ARG A 66 3.81 -2.27 -10.82
C ARG A 66 4.30 -1.00 -10.13
N LEU A 67 3.41 -0.42 -9.32
CA LEU A 67 3.71 0.74 -8.50
C LEU A 67 4.09 0.32 -7.08
N ILE A 68 5.09 0.99 -6.52
CA ILE A 68 5.30 0.96 -5.08
C ILE A 68 4.50 2.08 -4.44
N ILE A 69 3.60 1.72 -3.53
CA ILE A 69 2.68 2.64 -2.88
C ILE A 69 3.14 2.88 -1.44
N ALA A 70 3.33 4.12 -1.09
CA ALA A 70 3.67 4.57 0.25
C ALA A 70 2.46 5.24 0.91
N GLY A 71 2.05 4.72 2.05
CA GLY A 71 1.07 5.33 2.92
C GLY A 71 1.75 6.23 3.95
N GLY A 72 1.39 7.49 3.96
CA GLY A 72 1.98 8.54 4.79
C GLY A 72 1.01 9.12 5.82
N ASN A 73 1.33 10.33 6.24
CA ASN A 73 0.53 11.11 7.17
C ASN A 73 -0.55 11.86 6.38
N CYS A 74 -1.73 11.25 6.28
CA CYS A 74 -2.89 11.76 5.52
C CYS A 74 -2.74 11.70 3.99
N SER A 75 -1.74 11.02 3.44
CA SER A 75 -1.56 10.89 1.98
C SER A 75 -1.10 9.50 1.55
N ILE A 76 -1.34 9.21 0.30
CA ILE A 76 -0.85 8.00 -0.40
C ILE A 76 -0.09 8.48 -1.62
N THR A 77 1.13 8.00 -1.78
CA THR A 77 2.00 8.30 -2.93
C THR A 77 2.39 7.02 -3.65
N GLY A 78 2.21 6.96 -4.95
CA GLY A 78 2.60 5.82 -5.80
C GLY A 78 3.71 6.20 -6.77
N LEU A 79 4.81 5.43 -6.75
CA LEU A 79 5.97 5.64 -7.61
C LEU A 79 6.16 4.49 -8.59
N ASP A 80 6.63 4.83 -9.79
CA ASP A 80 7.06 3.85 -10.78
C ASP A 80 8.56 3.49 -10.67
N LYS A 81 9.04 2.65 -11.61
CA LYS A 81 10.45 2.20 -11.65
C LYS A 81 11.47 3.32 -11.83
N LEU A 82 11.04 4.49 -12.31
CA LEU A 82 11.88 5.68 -12.49
C LEU A 82 11.79 6.66 -11.31
N SER A 83 11.14 6.25 -10.22
CA SER A 83 10.80 7.10 -9.07
C SER A 83 9.92 8.30 -9.42
N GLU A 84 9.16 8.22 -10.53
CA GLU A 84 8.18 9.24 -10.89
C GLU A 84 6.89 9.00 -10.12
N GLU A 85 6.33 10.07 -9.54
CA GLU A 85 5.02 10.03 -8.90
C GLU A 85 3.93 9.84 -9.96
N ARG A 86 3.25 8.70 -9.91
CA ARG A 86 2.15 8.33 -10.80
C ARG A 86 0.79 8.42 -10.12
N TYR A 87 0.79 8.35 -8.81
CA TYR A 87 -0.42 8.35 -8.01
C TYR A 87 -0.25 9.20 -6.77
N TRP A 88 -1.25 9.99 -6.46
CA TRP A 88 -1.34 10.72 -5.20
C TRP A 88 -2.80 10.89 -4.79
N THR A 89 -3.12 10.62 -3.54
CA THR A 89 -4.44 10.87 -2.97
C THR A 89 -4.33 11.14 -1.47
N VAL A 90 -5.43 11.52 -0.85
CA VAL A 90 -5.49 11.85 0.57
C VAL A 90 -6.33 10.83 1.34
N THR A 91 -6.00 10.65 2.61
CA THR A 91 -6.77 9.93 3.62
C THR A 91 -7.19 10.89 4.72
N GLY A 92 -8.08 10.45 5.61
CA GLY A 92 -8.55 11.30 6.73
C GLY A 92 -7.53 11.43 7.86
N ASP A 93 -6.58 10.47 7.97
CA ASP A 93 -5.51 10.42 8.97
C ASP A 93 -4.39 9.52 8.43
N ASN A 94 -3.39 9.20 9.27
CA ASN A 94 -2.24 8.40 8.89
C ASN A 94 -2.65 7.06 8.28
N ALA A 95 -2.17 6.75 7.09
CA ALA A 95 -2.31 5.44 6.49
C ALA A 95 -1.41 4.43 7.22
N GLN A 96 -1.98 3.29 7.61
CA GLN A 96 -1.29 2.25 8.38
C GLN A 96 -1.22 0.91 7.67
N ALA A 97 -2.09 0.69 6.69
CA ALA A 97 -2.14 -0.56 5.95
C ALA A 97 -2.57 -0.32 4.51
N ILE A 98 -1.94 -1.03 3.60
CA ILE A 98 -2.23 -1.03 2.17
C ILE A 98 -2.44 -2.47 1.71
N GLY A 99 -3.42 -2.67 0.86
CA GLY A 99 -3.69 -3.93 0.17
C GLY A 99 -4.24 -3.69 -1.23
N PHE A 100 -4.29 -4.74 -2.01
CA PHE A 100 -4.87 -4.75 -3.35
C PHE A 100 -5.86 -5.90 -3.45
N ILE A 101 -7.01 -5.67 -4.07
CA ILE A 101 -8.11 -6.61 -4.15
C ILE A 101 -8.97 -6.29 -5.37
N ASP A 102 -9.40 -7.30 -6.10
CA ASP A 102 -10.42 -7.15 -7.13
C ASP A 102 -11.79 -6.92 -6.46
N TRP A 103 -12.12 -5.64 -6.26
CA TRP A 103 -13.27 -5.20 -5.48
C TRP A 103 -14.59 -5.36 -6.21
N ASP A 104 -14.62 -5.13 -7.51
CA ASP A 104 -15.82 -5.15 -8.34
C ASP A 104 -15.90 -6.37 -9.28
N GLU A 105 -14.94 -7.30 -9.13
CA GLU A 105 -14.88 -8.56 -9.90
C GLU A 105 -14.67 -8.33 -11.40
N ASP A 106 -13.91 -7.27 -11.77
CA ASP A 106 -13.58 -6.97 -13.17
C ASP A 106 -12.22 -7.54 -13.62
N GLY A 107 -11.48 -8.16 -12.70
CA GLY A 107 -10.18 -8.78 -12.94
C GLY A 107 -9.00 -7.83 -12.73
N ASN A 108 -9.24 -6.61 -12.29
CA ASN A 108 -8.21 -5.67 -11.87
C ASN A 108 -8.30 -5.45 -10.36
N ASP A 109 -7.17 -5.15 -9.73
CA ASP A 109 -7.14 -4.87 -8.31
C ASP A 109 -7.36 -3.39 -8.01
N GLU A 110 -8.20 -3.10 -7.02
CA GLU A 110 -8.34 -1.79 -6.40
C GLU A 110 -7.41 -1.63 -5.20
N LEU A 111 -7.00 -0.39 -4.95
CA LEU A 111 -6.21 -0.01 -3.79
C LEU A 111 -7.08 0.06 -2.54
N VAL A 112 -6.73 -0.72 -1.52
CA VAL A 112 -7.40 -0.70 -0.20
C VAL A 112 -6.46 -0.08 0.83
N VAL A 113 -6.94 0.93 1.54
CA VAL A 113 -6.18 1.69 2.53
C VAL A 113 -6.89 1.68 3.87
N GLY A 114 -6.17 1.30 4.92
CA GLY A 114 -6.61 1.42 6.30
C GLY A 114 -5.85 2.53 7.03
N SER A 115 -6.55 3.36 7.81
CA SER A 115 -5.97 4.53 8.43
C SER A 115 -6.34 4.69 9.91
N ASP A 116 -5.67 5.64 10.57
CA ASP A 116 -5.81 5.92 12.01
C ASP A 116 -7.17 6.58 12.36
N ASP A 117 -7.91 7.07 11.36
CA ASP A 117 -9.28 7.59 11.50
C ASP A 117 -10.36 6.49 11.52
N PHE A 118 -9.93 5.23 11.70
CA PHE A 118 -10.75 4.03 11.77
C PHE A 118 -11.38 3.61 10.42
N ALA A 119 -11.06 4.31 9.35
CA ALA A 119 -11.64 4.05 8.04
C ALA A 119 -10.83 3.03 7.22
N ILE A 120 -11.56 2.20 6.49
CA ILE A 120 -11.05 1.41 5.38
C ILE A 120 -11.62 2.02 4.10
N ARG A 121 -10.76 2.44 3.20
CA ARG A 121 -11.11 3.07 1.92
C ARG A 121 -10.65 2.23 0.75
N VAL A 122 -11.49 2.14 -0.28
CA VAL A 122 -11.14 1.47 -1.53
C VAL A 122 -11.17 2.50 -2.65
N PHE A 123 -10.08 2.56 -3.39
CA PHE A 123 -9.90 3.47 -4.52
C PHE A 123 -9.81 2.66 -5.82
N LYS A 124 -10.66 3.00 -6.79
CA LYS A 124 -10.55 2.55 -8.18
C LYS A 124 -9.94 3.68 -9.00
N GLY A 125 -8.66 3.52 -9.40
CA GLY A 125 -7.91 4.65 -9.90
C GLY A 125 -7.86 5.79 -8.87
N GLU A 126 -8.29 6.97 -9.25
CA GLU A 126 -8.35 8.16 -8.38
C GLU A 126 -9.70 8.29 -7.64
N GLU A 127 -10.68 7.45 -7.93
CA GLU A 127 -12.01 7.51 -7.36
C GLU A 127 -12.12 6.72 -6.05
N LEU A 128 -12.65 7.34 -5.01
CA LEU A 128 -13.05 6.65 -3.78
C LEU A 128 -14.37 5.92 -4.01
N VAL A 129 -14.33 4.58 -4.14
CA VAL A 129 -15.52 3.75 -4.44
C VAL A 129 -16.17 3.12 -3.21
N PHE A 130 -15.44 3.07 -2.09
CA PHE A 130 -15.95 2.55 -0.82
C PHE A 130 -15.24 3.19 0.37
N ASP A 131 -16.02 3.47 1.42
CA ASP A 131 -15.54 4.00 2.69
C ASP A 131 -16.37 3.38 3.82
N ILE A 132 -15.70 2.74 4.78
CA ILE A 132 -16.34 2.15 5.95
C ILE A 132 -15.53 2.45 7.21
N ASN A 133 -16.22 2.77 8.30
CA ASN A 133 -15.61 2.98 9.59
C ASN A 133 -15.71 1.72 10.45
N GLU A 134 -14.59 1.33 11.02
CA GLU A 134 -14.45 0.29 12.02
C GLU A 134 -14.45 0.89 13.43
N GLU A 135 -14.36 0.05 14.45
CA GLU A 135 -14.43 0.49 15.87
C GLU A 135 -13.08 0.96 16.45
N ALA A 136 -11.98 0.75 15.72
CA ALA A 136 -10.62 1.15 16.11
C ALA A 136 -9.73 1.35 14.89
N LYS A 137 -8.52 1.85 15.13
CA LYS A 137 -7.50 2.08 14.08
C LYS A 137 -7.17 0.81 13.32
N ILE A 138 -7.05 0.94 12.00
CA ILE A 138 -6.69 -0.17 11.12
C ILE A 138 -5.18 -0.39 11.23
N ARG A 139 -4.76 -1.62 11.51
CA ARG A 139 -3.34 -1.97 11.65
C ARG A 139 -2.79 -2.84 10.55
N ALA A 140 -3.64 -3.66 9.95
CA ALA A 140 -3.25 -4.53 8.85
C ALA A 140 -4.41 -4.77 7.91
N ILE A 141 -4.09 -4.90 6.63
CA ILE A 141 -4.98 -5.36 5.58
C ILE A 141 -4.21 -6.39 4.75
N LYS A 142 -4.87 -7.49 4.40
CA LYS A 142 -4.25 -8.52 3.56
C LYS A 142 -5.29 -9.15 2.65
N CYS A 143 -4.98 -9.19 1.36
CA CYS A 143 -5.69 -10.03 0.42
C CYS A 143 -5.37 -11.50 0.72
N ILE A 144 -6.39 -12.33 0.84
CA ILE A 144 -6.29 -13.77 1.15
C ILE A 144 -6.43 -14.58 -0.14
N GLN A 145 -7.42 -14.20 -0.94
CA GLN A 145 -7.70 -14.71 -2.29
C GLN A 145 -8.25 -13.55 -3.11
N GLU A 146 -8.40 -13.72 -4.40
CA GLU A 146 -8.79 -12.66 -5.34
C GLU A 146 -9.80 -11.64 -4.76
N ASN A 147 -10.88 -12.12 -4.15
CA ASN A 147 -11.98 -11.26 -3.66
C ASN A 147 -12.19 -11.38 -2.15
N ILE A 148 -11.33 -12.11 -1.45
CA ILE A 148 -11.40 -12.28 0.02
C ILE A 148 -10.23 -11.55 0.65
N TRP A 149 -10.55 -10.66 1.57
CA TRP A 149 -9.53 -9.90 2.27
C TRP A 149 -9.86 -9.76 3.76
N GLY A 150 -8.82 -9.69 4.55
CA GLY A 150 -8.91 -9.55 5.99
C GLY A 150 -8.30 -8.25 6.46
N TYR A 151 -8.77 -7.78 7.62
CA TYR A 151 -8.21 -6.64 8.31
C TYR A 151 -8.05 -6.93 9.81
N ALA A 152 -7.17 -6.20 10.45
CA ALA A 152 -6.97 -6.25 11.89
C ALA A 152 -6.92 -4.83 12.47
N LEU A 153 -7.49 -4.68 13.66
CA LEU A 153 -7.62 -3.43 14.38
C LEU A 153 -6.66 -3.36 15.57
N GLU A 154 -6.38 -2.15 16.01
CA GLU A 154 -5.52 -1.90 17.18
C GLU A 154 -6.04 -2.51 18.48
N ASN A 155 -7.36 -2.61 18.63
CA ASN A 155 -8.01 -3.18 19.82
C ASN A 155 -8.02 -4.73 19.87
N GLY A 156 -7.42 -5.38 18.86
CA GLY A 156 -7.36 -6.84 18.75
C GLY A 156 -8.51 -7.47 17.97
N ALA A 157 -9.50 -6.70 17.53
CA ALA A 157 -10.53 -7.18 16.64
C ALA A 157 -9.97 -7.39 15.23
N TYR A 158 -10.56 -8.32 14.49
CA TYR A 158 -10.25 -8.56 13.08
C TYR A 158 -11.49 -9.03 12.36
N GLY A 159 -11.51 -8.86 11.05
CA GLY A 159 -12.64 -9.26 10.24
C GLY A 159 -12.22 -9.69 8.84
N VAL A 160 -13.18 -10.27 8.13
CA VAL A 160 -13.00 -10.75 6.76
C VAL A 160 -14.15 -10.27 5.90
N TYR A 161 -13.82 -9.79 4.73
CA TYR A 161 -14.75 -9.41 3.68
C TYR A 161 -14.60 -10.32 2.46
N TYR A 162 -15.72 -10.53 1.78
CA TYR A 162 -15.76 -10.93 0.38
C TYR A 162 -16.23 -9.72 -0.41
N THR A 163 -15.36 -9.14 -1.22
CA THR A 163 -15.62 -7.83 -1.84
C THR A 163 -16.17 -6.82 -0.83
N ARG A 164 -17.43 -6.39 -0.99
CA ARG A 164 -18.14 -5.41 -0.10
C ARG A 164 -18.86 -6.06 1.08
N LYS A 165 -18.96 -7.39 1.10
CA LYS A 165 -19.76 -8.09 2.09
C LYS A 165 -18.88 -8.58 3.23
N ARG A 166 -19.15 -8.07 4.43
CA ARG A 166 -18.53 -8.62 5.64
C ARG A 166 -19.01 -10.06 5.86
N LEU A 167 -18.07 -10.99 5.97
CA LEU A 167 -18.36 -12.38 6.26
C LEU A 167 -18.45 -12.63 7.76
N TRP A 168 -17.48 -12.11 8.52
CA TRP A 168 -17.44 -12.15 9.99
C TRP A 168 -16.47 -11.10 10.56
N THR A 169 -16.58 -10.87 11.86
CA THR A 169 -15.69 -10.06 12.70
C THR A 169 -15.43 -10.81 14.00
#